data_7813885db045f3d97f2c3a60811b3a0a
#
_entry.id   7813885db045f3d97f2c3a60811b3a0a
#
_cell.length_a   1.000
_cell.length_b   1.000
_cell.length_c   1.000
_cell.angle_alpha   90.00
_cell.angle_beta   90.00
_cell.angle_gamma   90.00
#
_symmetry.space_group_name_H-M   'P 1'
#
loop_
_entity.id
_entity.type
_entity.pdbx_description
1 polymer ?
#
loop_
_entity_poly.entity_id
_entity_poly.type
_entity_poly.pdbx_seq_one_letter_code
_entity_poly.pdbx_strand_id
1 'polypeptide(L)'
;LAAILFLLSALMAGAAGSSAIFILARIIGGLGVGAASVISPVYISEVTPAAVRGRLSSVQQVMIISGLTGAFVANFVLARHAGGSTAPLWLDFPAWRWMFWLQAIPAAIYLLALLFIPESPRYLVARGREDEALAVLTRLFGAQEAARKVVEIRDSLAADHHRPKLSDLIEKNSGKIRPIVWTGIGLAVFQQLVGINVV
;
A
#
# COMPACT_ATOMS: atom_id res chain seq x y z
N LEU A 1 8.23 -4.91 0.16
CA LEU A 1 8.53 -4.22 -1.09
C LEU A 1 7.93 -2.81 -1.13
N ALA A 2 6.60 -2.63 -0.95
CA ALA A 2 5.94 -1.32 -0.99
C ALA A 2 6.59 -0.28 -0.05
N ALA A 3 6.87 -0.65 1.20
CA ALA A 3 7.52 0.23 2.16
C ALA A 3 8.93 0.68 1.73
N ILE A 4 9.69 -0.22 1.09
CA ILE A 4 11.01 0.10 0.53
C ILE A 4 10.85 1.11 -0.62
N LEU A 5 9.86 0.91 -1.49
CA LEU A 5 9.58 1.85 -2.59
C LEU A 5 9.17 3.23 -2.06
N PHE A 6 8.40 3.31 -0.97
CA PHE A 6 8.07 4.58 -0.32
C PHE A 6 9.29 5.30 0.22
N LEU A 7 10.14 4.59 0.97
CA LEU A 7 11.34 5.16 1.54
C LEU A 7 12.30 5.65 0.45
N LEU A 8 12.52 4.82 -0.57
CA LEU A 8 13.36 5.15 -1.71
C LEU A 8 12.84 6.38 -2.47
N SER A 9 11.52 6.42 -2.73
CA SER A 9 10.87 7.56 -3.38
C SER A 9 11.05 8.86 -2.60
N ALA A 10 10.84 8.83 -1.28
CA ALA A 10 10.97 10.00 -0.42
C ALA A 10 12.41 10.56 -0.43
N LEU A 11 13.40 9.67 -0.29
CA LEU A 11 14.82 10.05 -0.30
C LEU A 11 15.25 10.58 -1.67
N MET A 12 14.89 9.89 -2.74
CA MET A 12 15.24 10.30 -4.11
C MET A 12 14.56 11.62 -4.50
N ALA A 13 13.28 11.81 -4.14
CA ALA A 13 12.55 13.05 -4.46
C ALA A 13 13.17 14.26 -3.77
N GLY A 14 13.52 14.16 -2.49
CA GLY A 14 14.20 15.23 -1.76
C GLY A 14 15.63 15.51 -2.26
N ALA A 15 16.34 14.47 -2.72
CA ALA A 15 17.70 14.60 -3.25
C ALA A 15 17.75 14.95 -4.75
N ALA A 16 16.59 15.04 -5.43
CA ALA A 16 16.54 15.24 -6.88
C ALA A 16 17.27 16.52 -7.31
N GLY A 17 18.26 16.36 -8.21
CA GLY A 17 18.99 17.46 -8.83
C GLY A 17 18.43 17.85 -10.20
N SER A 18 17.48 17.08 -10.75
CA SER A 18 16.82 17.35 -12.02
C SER A 18 15.37 16.90 -12.01
N SER A 19 14.55 17.49 -12.89
CA SER A 19 13.13 17.11 -13.04
C SER A 19 12.97 15.64 -13.43
N ALA A 20 13.89 15.08 -14.22
CA ALA A 20 13.84 13.68 -14.63
C ALA A 20 13.98 12.73 -13.43
N ILE A 21 14.96 13.00 -12.54
CA ILE A 21 15.15 12.21 -11.30
C ILE A 21 13.94 12.36 -10.39
N PHE A 22 13.38 13.55 -10.27
CA PHE A 22 12.18 13.80 -9.48
C PHE A 22 10.99 12.99 -10.00
N ILE A 23 10.73 13.02 -11.31
CA ILE A 23 9.66 12.24 -11.95
C ILE A 23 9.85 10.74 -11.70
N LEU A 24 11.08 10.23 -11.87
CA LEU A 24 11.40 8.84 -11.61
C LEU A 24 11.11 8.45 -10.15
N ALA A 25 11.52 9.30 -9.20
CA ALA A 25 11.22 9.09 -7.79
C ALA A 25 9.70 9.03 -7.53
N ARG A 26 8.91 9.90 -8.17
CA ARG A 26 7.44 9.90 -8.06
C ARG A 26 6.80 8.65 -8.67
N ILE A 27 7.33 8.14 -9.78
CA ILE A 27 6.88 6.87 -10.38
C ILE A 27 7.13 5.71 -9.42
N ILE A 28 8.32 5.64 -8.81
CA ILE A 28 8.65 4.61 -7.81
C ILE A 28 7.69 4.69 -6.61
N GLY A 29 7.42 5.89 -6.11
CA GLY A 29 6.45 6.11 -5.04
C GLY A 29 5.03 5.69 -5.43
N GLY A 30 4.61 6.01 -6.64
CA GLY A 30 3.31 5.61 -7.18
C GLY A 30 3.13 4.09 -7.27
N LEU A 31 4.17 3.36 -7.67
CA LEU A 31 4.16 1.89 -7.63
C LEU A 31 4.01 1.35 -6.20
N GLY A 32 4.68 1.99 -5.24
CA GLY A 32 4.52 1.68 -3.82
C GLY A 32 3.08 1.89 -3.32
N VAL A 33 2.49 3.05 -3.64
CA VAL A 33 1.09 3.38 -3.29
C VAL A 33 0.13 2.38 -3.92
N GLY A 34 0.28 2.10 -5.20
CA GLY A 34 -0.58 1.14 -5.91
C GLY A 34 -0.54 -0.25 -5.28
N ALA A 35 0.65 -0.76 -4.97
CA ALA A 35 0.82 -2.04 -4.29
C ALA A 35 0.18 -2.03 -2.89
N ALA A 36 0.44 -1.02 -2.08
CA ALA A 36 -0.10 -0.92 -0.73
C ALA A 36 -1.63 -0.79 -0.71
N SER A 37 -2.21 -0.04 -1.64
CA SER A 37 -3.66 0.17 -1.76
C SER A 37 -4.44 -1.12 -2.02
N VAL A 38 -3.82 -2.10 -2.68
CA VAL A 38 -4.44 -3.41 -2.93
C VAL A 38 -4.14 -4.38 -1.79
N ILE A 39 -2.88 -4.45 -1.35
CA ILE A 39 -2.45 -5.45 -0.37
C ILE A 39 -3.04 -5.19 1.02
N SER A 40 -3.14 -3.93 1.45
CA SER A 40 -3.59 -3.61 2.81
C SER A 40 -5.03 -4.03 3.09
N PRO A 41 -6.05 -3.73 2.24
CA PRO A 41 -7.41 -4.21 2.46
C PRO A 41 -7.53 -5.74 2.38
N VAL A 42 -6.78 -6.37 1.48
CA VAL A 42 -6.75 -7.83 1.34
C VAL A 42 -6.21 -8.45 2.63
N TYR A 43 -5.07 -8.00 3.12
CA TYR A 43 -4.48 -8.47 4.36
C TYR A 43 -5.44 -8.31 5.55
N ILE A 44 -6.05 -7.13 5.70
CA ILE A 44 -7.06 -6.88 6.75
C ILE A 44 -8.20 -7.90 6.64
N SER A 45 -8.68 -8.18 5.43
CA SER A 45 -9.79 -9.13 5.22
C SER A 45 -9.42 -10.57 5.58
N GLU A 46 -8.16 -10.95 5.44
CA GLU A 46 -7.66 -12.31 5.72
C GLU A 46 -7.38 -12.56 7.21
N VAL A 47 -6.91 -11.52 7.93
CA VAL A 47 -6.55 -11.67 9.35
C VAL A 47 -7.67 -11.27 10.31
N THR A 48 -8.78 -10.70 9.81
CA THR A 48 -9.81 -10.11 10.65
C THR A 48 -11.07 -10.97 10.69
N PRO A 49 -11.65 -11.23 11.89
CA PRO A 49 -12.96 -11.84 12.03
C PRO A 49 -14.04 -11.04 11.29
N ALA A 50 -15.03 -11.74 10.69
CA ALA A 50 -16.10 -11.11 9.92
C ALA A 50 -16.86 -10.04 10.71
N ALA A 51 -17.06 -10.26 12.01
CA ALA A 51 -17.80 -9.37 12.91
C ALA A 51 -17.17 -7.96 13.04
N VAL A 52 -15.85 -7.82 12.90
CA VAL A 52 -15.14 -6.54 13.09
C VAL A 52 -14.44 -6.02 11.82
N ARG A 53 -14.54 -6.76 10.71
CA ARG A 53 -13.90 -6.42 9.44
C ARG A 53 -14.31 -5.03 8.93
N GLY A 54 -15.60 -4.72 8.95
CA GLY A 54 -16.09 -3.39 8.53
C GLY A 54 -15.53 -2.26 9.38
N ARG A 55 -15.46 -2.47 10.71
CA ARG A 55 -14.86 -1.47 11.62
C ARG A 55 -13.39 -1.22 11.33
N LEU A 56 -12.60 -2.27 11.09
CA LEU A 56 -11.18 -2.12 10.75
C LEU A 56 -10.96 -1.45 9.39
N SER A 57 -11.82 -1.72 8.41
CA SER A 57 -11.78 -1.01 7.12
C SER A 57 -12.07 0.49 7.30
N SER A 58 -13.02 0.86 8.18
CA SER A 58 -13.28 2.26 8.51
C SER A 58 -12.09 2.92 9.23
N VAL A 59 -11.44 2.21 10.14
CA VAL A 59 -10.22 2.69 10.81
C VAL A 59 -9.11 2.93 9.79
N GLN A 60 -8.94 2.04 8.82
CA GLN A 60 -7.96 2.22 7.73
C GLN A 60 -8.22 3.53 6.98
N GLN A 61 -9.49 3.83 6.64
CA GLN A 61 -9.83 5.06 5.94
C GLN A 61 -9.54 6.31 6.79
N VAL A 62 -9.86 6.27 8.08
CA VAL A 62 -9.52 7.35 9.02
C VAL A 62 -8.01 7.57 9.07
N MET A 63 -7.21 6.50 9.11
CA MET A 63 -5.74 6.61 9.12
C MET A 63 -5.20 7.24 7.82
N ILE A 64 -5.78 6.91 6.67
CA ILE A 64 -5.39 7.54 5.38
C ILE A 64 -5.65 9.05 5.43
N ILE A 65 -6.85 9.47 5.84
CA ILE A 65 -7.22 10.88 5.93
C ILE A 65 -6.35 11.62 6.95
N SER A 66 -6.11 11.01 8.11
CA SER A 66 -5.24 11.57 9.16
C SER A 66 -3.81 11.76 8.67
N GLY A 67 -3.28 10.76 7.93
CA GLY A 67 -1.95 10.84 7.32
C GLY A 67 -1.85 11.97 6.29
N LEU A 68 -2.87 12.12 5.43
CA LEU A 68 -2.95 13.19 4.45
C LEU A 68 -2.98 14.57 5.13
N THR A 69 -3.85 14.73 6.14
CA THR A 69 -3.94 15.97 6.92
C THR A 69 -2.62 16.29 7.61
N GLY A 70 -1.99 15.29 8.23
CA GLY A 70 -0.68 15.46 8.87
C GLY A 70 0.40 15.90 7.89
N ALA A 71 0.40 15.34 6.67
CA ALA A 71 1.34 15.75 5.62
C ALA A 71 1.12 17.21 5.18
N PHE A 72 -0.12 17.64 5.02
CA PHE A 72 -0.42 19.06 4.69
C PHE A 72 0.01 20.00 5.79
N VAL A 73 -0.29 19.69 7.05
CA VAL A 73 0.13 20.52 8.20
C VAL A 73 1.64 20.60 8.27
N ALA A 74 2.35 19.49 8.12
CA ALA A 74 3.81 19.46 8.14
C ALA A 74 4.42 20.30 7.01
N ASN A 75 3.90 20.18 5.80
CA ASN A 75 4.34 20.96 4.64
C ASN A 75 4.06 22.45 4.83
N PHE A 76 2.89 22.81 5.37
CA PHE A 76 2.54 24.19 5.67
C PHE A 76 3.50 24.80 6.71
N VAL A 77 3.77 24.08 7.80
CA VAL A 77 4.70 24.53 8.85
C VAL A 77 6.10 24.75 8.30
N LEU A 78 6.61 23.80 7.50
CA LEU A 78 7.94 23.92 6.87
C LEU A 78 8.01 25.11 5.92
N ALA A 79 7.00 25.29 5.04
CA ALA A 79 6.94 26.42 4.11
C ALA A 79 6.87 27.74 4.84
N ARG A 80 6.05 27.84 5.88
CA ARG A 80 5.91 29.06 6.68
C ARG A 80 7.20 29.42 7.42
N HIS A 81 7.89 28.42 7.97
CA HIS A 81 9.16 28.63 8.70
C HIS A 81 10.29 29.09 7.79
N ALA A 82 10.31 28.58 6.55
CA ALA A 82 11.30 28.97 5.54
C ALA A 82 11.00 30.32 4.89
N GLY A 83 9.76 30.83 4.98
CA GLY A 83 9.31 32.00 4.22
C GLY A 83 8.85 31.68 2.79
N GLY A 84 8.68 30.40 2.46
CA GLY A 84 8.22 29.89 1.17
C GLY A 84 8.75 28.49 0.87
N SER A 85 8.09 27.75 -0.02
CA SER A 85 8.50 26.39 -0.37
C SER A 85 9.85 26.30 -1.09
N THR A 86 10.26 27.36 -1.78
CA THR A 86 11.53 27.44 -2.49
C THR A 86 12.63 28.15 -1.68
N ALA A 87 12.27 28.77 -0.54
CA ALA A 87 13.25 29.44 0.31
C ALA A 87 14.19 28.42 0.99
N PRO A 88 15.47 28.78 1.20
CA PRO A 88 16.41 27.91 1.90
C PRO A 88 15.97 27.74 3.36
N LEU A 89 16.05 26.52 3.89
CA LEU A 89 15.68 26.21 5.26
C LEU A 89 16.92 25.77 6.04
N TRP A 90 17.23 24.48 6.07
CA TRP A 90 18.43 23.96 6.73
C TRP A 90 19.47 23.50 5.70
N LEU A 91 20.75 23.73 5.99
CA LEU A 91 21.87 23.36 5.13
C LEU A 91 21.76 23.95 3.69
N ASP A 92 21.18 25.16 3.58
CA ASP A 92 20.94 25.87 2.31
C ASP A 92 20.07 25.09 1.30
N PHE A 93 19.41 24.00 1.73
CA PHE A 93 18.46 23.29 0.88
C PHE A 93 17.08 23.97 0.94
N PRO A 94 16.38 24.08 -0.21
CA PRO A 94 15.03 24.66 -0.25
C PRO A 94 14.04 23.79 0.55
N ALA A 95 13.04 24.44 1.15
CA ALA A 95 12.07 23.80 2.06
C ALA A 95 11.34 22.61 1.42
N TRP A 96 11.06 22.65 0.10
CA TRP A 96 10.39 21.53 -0.59
C TRP A 96 11.17 20.22 -0.49
N ARG A 97 12.50 20.24 -0.44
CA ARG A 97 13.31 19.02 -0.26
C ARG A 97 13.09 18.41 1.10
N TRP A 98 13.03 19.24 2.12
CA TRP A 98 12.73 18.81 3.49
C TRP A 98 11.33 18.23 3.63
N MET A 99 10.34 18.75 2.88
CA MET A 99 8.99 18.19 2.83
C MET A 99 8.99 16.75 2.31
N PHE A 100 9.82 16.43 1.30
CA PHE A 100 9.96 15.05 0.82
C PHE A 100 10.78 14.17 1.76
N TRP A 101 11.85 14.68 2.34
CA TRP A 101 12.63 13.91 3.31
C TRP A 101 11.85 13.63 4.60
N LEU A 102 10.97 14.51 5.01
CA LEU A 102 10.08 14.27 6.14
C LEU A 102 9.17 13.06 5.93
N GLN A 103 8.77 12.78 4.68
CA GLN A 103 8.00 11.58 4.34
C GLN A 103 8.80 10.28 4.56
N ALA A 104 10.11 10.33 4.61
CA ALA A 104 10.94 9.17 4.92
C ALA A 104 10.71 8.66 6.36
N ILE A 105 10.32 9.54 7.29
CA ILE A 105 10.06 9.15 8.69
C ILE A 105 8.88 8.17 8.78
N PRO A 106 7.65 8.51 8.32
CA PRO A 106 6.55 7.56 8.35
C PRO A 106 6.80 6.33 7.45
N ALA A 107 7.53 6.48 6.33
CA ALA A 107 7.90 5.35 5.50
C ALA A 107 8.85 4.37 6.22
N ALA A 108 9.81 4.88 6.98
CA ALA A 108 10.70 4.06 7.81
C ALA A 108 9.94 3.37 8.95
N ILE A 109 9.04 4.10 9.64
CA ILE A 109 8.18 3.52 10.68
C ILE A 109 7.31 2.40 10.09
N TYR A 110 6.73 2.63 8.92
CA TYR A 110 5.94 1.61 8.21
C TYR A 110 6.79 0.38 7.85
N LEU A 111 8.00 0.59 7.34
CA LEU A 111 8.93 -0.51 7.04
C LEU A 111 9.26 -1.32 8.29
N LEU A 112 9.58 -0.66 9.39
CA LEU A 112 9.87 -1.31 10.67
C LEU A 112 8.63 -2.06 11.19
N ALA A 113 7.46 -1.44 11.16
CA ALA A 113 6.22 -2.07 11.61
C ALA A 113 5.91 -3.36 10.83
N LEU A 114 6.18 -3.40 9.52
CA LEU A 114 5.98 -4.59 8.70
C LEU A 114 6.87 -5.77 9.09
N LEU A 115 8.00 -5.55 9.76
CA LEU A 115 8.86 -6.63 10.25
C LEU A 115 8.24 -7.38 11.44
N PHE A 116 7.29 -6.75 12.14
CA PHE A 116 6.59 -7.34 13.28
C PHE A 116 5.23 -7.94 12.93
N ILE A 117 4.72 -7.65 11.74
CA ILE A 117 3.43 -8.17 11.28
C ILE A 117 3.64 -9.58 10.72
N PRO A 118 2.88 -10.59 11.17
CA PRO A 118 2.97 -11.95 10.64
C PRO A 118 2.56 -12.01 9.18
N GLU A 119 3.06 -13.00 8.45
CA GLU A 119 2.62 -13.27 7.08
C GLU A 119 1.13 -13.66 7.05
N SER A 120 0.48 -13.39 5.92
CA SER A 120 -0.93 -13.77 5.73
C SER A 120 -1.10 -15.28 5.85
N PRO A 121 -2.11 -15.77 6.62
CA PRO A 121 -2.39 -17.19 6.72
C PRO A 121 -2.66 -17.85 5.36
N ARG A 122 -3.36 -17.14 4.47
CA ARG A 122 -3.64 -17.64 3.12
C ARG A 122 -2.37 -17.81 2.29
N TYR A 123 -1.43 -16.87 2.39
CA TYR A 123 -0.13 -16.97 1.74
C TYR A 123 0.70 -18.14 2.29
N LEU A 124 0.69 -18.32 3.62
CA LEU A 124 1.42 -19.42 4.27
C LEU A 124 0.90 -20.79 3.81
N VAL A 125 -0.42 -20.98 3.79
CA VAL A 125 -1.04 -22.22 3.27
C VAL A 125 -0.72 -22.42 1.80
N ALA A 126 -0.78 -21.37 0.98
CA ALA A 126 -0.43 -21.44 -0.44
C ALA A 126 1.03 -21.84 -0.70
N ARG A 127 1.91 -21.61 0.30
CA ARG A 127 3.32 -22.01 0.28
C ARG A 127 3.59 -23.37 0.95
N GLY A 128 2.56 -24.07 1.41
CA GLY A 128 2.69 -25.34 2.14
C GLY A 128 3.19 -25.19 3.58
N ARG A 129 3.21 -23.96 4.14
CA ARG A 129 3.65 -23.67 5.53
C ARG A 129 2.44 -23.66 6.47
N GLU A 130 1.69 -24.79 6.50
CA GLU A 130 0.42 -24.87 7.22
C GLU A 130 0.59 -24.72 8.74
N ASP A 131 1.68 -25.20 9.33
CA ASP A 131 1.97 -25.08 10.77
C ASP A 131 2.10 -23.61 11.19
N GLU A 132 2.75 -22.80 10.39
CA GLU A 132 2.89 -21.37 10.65
C GLU A 132 1.55 -20.65 10.48
N ALA A 133 0.79 -21.02 9.45
CA ALA A 133 -0.57 -20.50 9.26
C ALA A 133 -1.45 -20.82 10.45
N LEU A 134 -1.37 -22.05 10.96
CA LEU A 134 -2.09 -22.49 12.15
C LEU A 134 -1.68 -21.68 13.39
N ALA A 135 -0.38 -21.43 13.57
CA ALA A 135 0.11 -20.63 14.68
C ALA A 135 -0.42 -19.17 14.63
N VAL A 136 -0.42 -18.55 13.46
CA VAL A 136 -0.97 -17.19 13.26
C VAL A 136 -2.46 -17.18 13.52
N LEU A 137 -3.22 -18.11 12.95
CA LEU A 137 -4.67 -18.20 13.11
C LEU A 137 -5.06 -18.51 14.56
N THR A 138 -4.28 -19.33 15.26
CA THR A 138 -4.52 -19.65 16.68
C THR A 138 -4.40 -18.40 17.56
N ARG A 139 -3.44 -17.52 17.27
CA ARG A 139 -3.30 -16.23 17.98
C ARG A 139 -4.47 -15.28 17.70
N LEU A 140 -5.07 -15.35 16.52
CA LEU A 140 -6.14 -14.43 16.09
C LEU A 140 -7.55 -14.93 16.47
N PHE A 141 -7.80 -16.25 16.39
CA PHE A 141 -9.14 -16.82 16.45
C PHE A 141 -9.29 -17.93 17.51
N GLY A 142 -8.19 -18.37 18.15
CA GLY A 142 -8.17 -19.51 19.03
C GLY A 142 -7.99 -20.84 18.27
N ALA A 143 -7.57 -21.89 18.99
CA ALA A 143 -7.11 -23.15 18.40
C ALA A 143 -8.19 -23.88 17.57
N GLN A 144 -9.43 -23.90 18.05
CA GLN A 144 -10.52 -24.62 17.39
C GLN A 144 -10.91 -23.99 16.04
N GLU A 145 -11.05 -22.65 16.01
CA GLU A 145 -11.36 -21.90 14.78
C GLU A 145 -10.18 -21.89 13.81
N ALA A 146 -8.95 -21.86 14.32
CA ALA A 146 -7.74 -21.86 13.50
C ALA A 146 -7.64 -23.12 12.63
N ALA A 147 -7.86 -24.31 13.22
CA ALA A 147 -7.83 -25.56 12.48
C ALA A 147 -8.88 -25.59 11.36
N ARG A 148 -10.09 -25.14 11.65
CA ARG A 148 -11.17 -25.04 10.65
C ARG A 148 -10.80 -24.10 9.51
N LYS A 149 -10.24 -22.93 9.83
CA LYS A 149 -9.83 -21.93 8.83
C LYS A 149 -8.67 -22.38 7.94
N VAL A 150 -7.70 -23.14 8.45
CA VAL A 150 -6.65 -23.73 7.62
C VAL A 150 -7.24 -24.65 6.56
N VAL A 151 -8.19 -25.52 6.95
CA VAL A 151 -8.87 -26.42 6.02
C VAL A 151 -9.67 -25.62 4.99
N GLU A 152 -10.46 -24.64 5.42
CA GLU A 152 -11.23 -23.76 4.53
C GLU A 152 -10.34 -23.03 3.51
N ILE A 153 -9.21 -22.49 3.95
CA ILE A 153 -8.25 -21.83 3.07
C ILE A 153 -7.66 -22.82 2.07
N ARG A 154 -7.25 -24.01 2.52
CA ARG A 154 -6.70 -25.05 1.68
C ARG A 154 -7.70 -25.51 0.61
N ASP A 155 -8.95 -25.76 1.00
CA ASP A 155 -9.99 -26.17 0.08
C ASP A 155 -10.32 -25.07 -0.95
N SER A 156 -10.35 -23.81 -0.51
CA SER A 156 -10.49 -22.66 -1.38
C SER A 156 -9.35 -22.55 -2.39
N LEU A 157 -8.09 -22.77 -1.96
CA LEU A 157 -6.94 -22.77 -2.85
C LEU A 157 -6.92 -23.96 -3.80
N ALA A 158 -7.40 -25.13 -3.37
CA ALA A 158 -7.53 -26.32 -4.20
C ALA A 158 -8.62 -26.16 -5.27
N ALA A 159 -9.72 -25.46 -4.94
CA ALA A 159 -10.78 -25.14 -5.89
C ALA A 159 -10.35 -24.09 -6.93
N ASP A 160 -9.38 -23.27 -6.59
CA ASP A 160 -8.86 -22.20 -7.45
C ASP A 160 -7.76 -22.75 -8.37
N HIS A 161 -8.17 -23.58 -9.37
CA HIS A 161 -7.24 -24.20 -10.32
C HIS A 161 -6.51 -23.23 -11.24
N HIS A 162 -6.86 -21.94 -11.19
CA HIS A 162 -6.29 -20.94 -12.10
C HIS A 162 -5.35 -19.98 -11.36
N ARG A 163 -4.04 -20.17 -11.55
CA ARG A 163 -3.08 -19.15 -11.10
C ARG A 163 -3.22 -17.92 -12.00
N PRO A 164 -3.62 -16.75 -11.48
CA PRO A 164 -3.78 -15.55 -12.30
C PRO A 164 -2.45 -15.19 -12.96
N LYS A 165 -2.48 -15.05 -14.28
CA LYS A 165 -1.33 -14.64 -15.09
C LYS A 165 -1.65 -13.32 -15.76
N LEU A 166 -0.63 -12.52 -16.04
CA LEU A 166 -0.82 -11.28 -16.82
C LEU A 166 -1.45 -11.56 -18.20
N SER A 167 -1.24 -12.77 -18.75
CA SER A 167 -1.90 -13.20 -19.96
C SER A 167 -3.43 -13.31 -19.85
N ASP A 168 -3.97 -13.40 -18.64
CA ASP A 168 -5.42 -13.49 -18.40
C ASP A 168 -6.13 -12.13 -18.57
N LEU A 169 -5.35 -11.05 -18.61
CA LEU A 169 -5.85 -9.73 -18.98
C LEU A 169 -6.12 -9.60 -20.48
N ILE A 170 -5.60 -10.55 -21.27
CA ILE A 170 -5.76 -10.61 -22.72
C ILE A 170 -6.76 -11.71 -23.05
N GLU A 171 -7.70 -11.41 -23.92
CA GLU A 171 -8.69 -12.37 -24.39
C GLU A 171 -8.01 -13.37 -25.33
N LYS A 172 -8.08 -14.67 -24.99
CA LYS A 172 -7.39 -15.74 -25.73
C LYS A 172 -7.78 -15.84 -27.21
N ASN A 173 -9.01 -15.43 -27.56
CA ASN A 173 -9.55 -15.54 -28.91
C ASN A 173 -9.27 -14.32 -29.80
N SER A 174 -9.13 -13.12 -29.22
CA SER A 174 -8.98 -11.88 -29.99
C SER A 174 -7.61 -11.22 -29.83
N GLY A 175 -6.79 -11.68 -28.88
CA GLY A 175 -5.51 -11.02 -28.54
C GLY A 175 -5.67 -9.61 -27.97
N LYS A 176 -6.89 -9.15 -27.71
CA LYS A 176 -7.20 -7.83 -27.19
C LYS A 176 -7.30 -7.85 -25.66
N ILE A 177 -7.02 -6.71 -25.04
CA ILE A 177 -7.21 -6.52 -23.61
C ILE A 177 -8.71 -6.65 -23.30
N ARG A 178 -9.04 -7.45 -22.29
CA ARG A 178 -10.44 -7.68 -21.86
C ARG A 178 -11.14 -6.37 -21.53
N PRO A 179 -12.40 -6.16 -21.92
CA PRO A 179 -13.16 -4.92 -21.66
C PRO A 179 -13.20 -4.51 -20.18
N ILE A 180 -13.23 -5.50 -19.27
CA ILE A 180 -13.22 -5.26 -17.82
C ILE A 180 -11.95 -4.54 -17.35
N VAL A 181 -10.81 -4.75 -18.03
CA VAL A 181 -9.56 -4.06 -17.72
C VAL A 181 -9.67 -2.57 -18.04
N TRP A 182 -10.27 -2.24 -19.20
CA TRP A 182 -10.53 -0.87 -19.59
C TRP A 182 -11.52 -0.16 -18.66
N THR A 183 -12.54 -0.88 -18.21
CA THR A 183 -13.48 -0.36 -17.20
C THR A 183 -12.75 -0.07 -15.88
N GLY A 184 -11.87 -0.98 -15.43
CA GLY A 184 -11.06 -0.77 -14.23
C GLY A 184 -10.11 0.43 -14.35
N ILE A 185 -9.42 0.54 -15.49
CA ILE A 185 -8.54 1.70 -15.77
C ILE A 185 -9.35 2.99 -15.81
N GLY A 186 -10.50 2.99 -16.50
CA GLY A 186 -11.38 4.14 -16.58
C GLY A 186 -11.85 4.61 -15.21
N LEU A 187 -12.32 3.69 -14.37
CA LEU A 187 -12.71 4.00 -13.00
C LEU A 187 -11.56 4.58 -12.17
N ALA A 188 -10.36 3.99 -12.27
CA ALA A 188 -9.18 4.48 -11.56
C ALA A 188 -8.79 5.90 -12.03
N VAL A 189 -8.83 6.16 -13.34
CA VAL A 189 -8.55 7.49 -13.90
C VAL A 189 -9.60 8.49 -13.44
N PHE A 190 -10.89 8.17 -13.54
CA PHE A 190 -11.96 9.06 -13.09
C PHE A 190 -11.87 9.34 -11.59
N GLN A 191 -11.55 8.34 -10.77
CA GLN A 191 -11.34 8.53 -9.33
C GLN A 191 -10.24 9.56 -9.03
N GLN A 192 -9.17 9.58 -9.81
CA GLN A 192 -8.12 10.58 -9.64
C GLN A 192 -8.54 11.96 -10.17
N LEU A 193 -9.29 12.00 -11.28
CA LEU A 193 -9.77 13.25 -11.88
C LEU A 193 -10.83 13.97 -11.06
N VAL A 194 -11.59 13.27 -10.22
CA VAL A 194 -12.58 13.88 -9.29
C VAL A 194 -11.89 14.78 -8.24
N GLY A 195 -10.56 14.78 -8.18
CA GLY A 195 -9.83 15.73 -7.36
C GLY A 195 -9.71 15.34 -5.89
N ILE A 196 -9.87 14.06 -5.55
CA ILE A 196 -9.72 13.56 -4.17
C ILE A 196 -8.35 13.89 -3.54
N ASN A 197 -7.35 14.15 -4.38
CA ASN A 197 -5.99 14.51 -3.97
C ASN A 197 -5.65 16.00 -4.22
N VAL A 198 -6.60 16.83 -4.64
CA VAL A 198 -6.37 18.23 -5.03
C VAL A 198 -6.84 19.21 -3.94
N VAL A 199 -7.60 18.74 -2.96
CA VAL A 199 -8.12 19.55 -1.85
C VAL A 199 -7.14 19.58 -0.70
#